data_5eb74fb62f95ae4995f759309c34c27a
#
_entry.id   5eb74fb62f95ae4995f759309c34c27a
#
_cell.length_a   1.000
_cell.length_b   1.000
_cell.length_c   1.000
_cell.angle_alpha   90.00
_cell.angle_beta   90.00
_cell.angle_gamma   90.00
#
_symmetry.space_group_name_H-M   'P 1'
#
loop_
_entity.id
_entity.type
_entity.pdbx_description
1 polymer ?
#
loop_
_entity_poly.entity_id
_entity_poly.type
_entity_poly.pdbx_seq_one_letter_code
_entity_poly.pdbx_strand_id
1 'polypeptide(L)'
;MKALEVLFWISLFIVFYTYIGYGILLYILVKIKECFRKPAPRPMPADDALPPLTLFIAAYNEEDVVDEKMHNCLELDYPADKLRILWVTDGSNDHTNERLSHWPQAIVLHQPQRQGKTAALNRGIHFVETPLVVFTDANTHLNREALREIVHAFTDPKVGCVAGEKRIAVQSKDNAASGGEGLYWKYESTLKALDARLYSAVGAAGELFAVRRELFEEMQTDTLLDDFILSLRIVMQGHTIAYCANAYAVESGSADMREEEKRKVRIAAGGLQSIWRLRPLLNPFRYGTFCFQYISHRVLRWSLTHILLFLLLPLNTILIFTTSTPLLYAIIWLLQALFYLMGSWGYYLSMKHIKNKILFIPYYFLFMNVNVIRGFNYLHKRKGNASGAWEKARRA
;
A
#
# COMPACT_ATOMS: atom_id res chain seq x y z
N MET A 1 -1.12 -41.08 -0.14
CA MET A 1 0.28 -40.62 -0.13
C MET A 1 0.56 -39.62 -1.26
N LYS A 2 0.46 -40.00 -2.52
CA LYS A 2 0.71 -39.07 -3.67
C LYS A 2 -0.04 -37.75 -3.60
N ALA A 3 -1.29 -37.73 -3.12
CA ALA A 3 -2.07 -36.50 -2.98
C ALA A 3 -1.47 -35.51 -1.94
N LEU A 4 -0.91 -36.00 -0.83
CA LEU A 4 -0.24 -35.17 0.17
C LEU A 4 1.08 -34.61 -0.36
N GLU A 5 1.84 -35.40 -1.10
CA GLU A 5 3.07 -34.94 -1.78
C GLU A 5 2.74 -33.83 -2.79
N VAL A 6 1.73 -34.03 -3.64
CA VAL A 6 1.27 -33.02 -4.58
C VAL A 6 0.82 -31.76 -3.86
N LEU A 7 0.03 -31.88 -2.80
CA LEU A 7 -0.41 -30.73 -1.99
C LEU A 7 0.78 -29.98 -1.37
N PHE A 8 1.77 -30.70 -0.86
CA PHE A 8 2.99 -30.10 -0.31
C PHE A 8 3.76 -29.29 -1.36
N TRP A 9 4.02 -29.88 -2.53
CA TRP A 9 4.77 -29.22 -3.60
C TRP A 9 4.02 -28.03 -4.20
N ILE A 10 2.70 -28.15 -4.38
CA ILE A 10 1.85 -27.03 -4.83
C ILE A 10 1.90 -25.90 -3.78
N SER A 11 1.78 -26.24 -2.49
CA SER A 11 1.84 -25.24 -1.41
C SER A 11 3.18 -24.53 -1.38
N LEU A 12 4.28 -25.29 -1.47
CA LEU A 12 5.64 -24.74 -1.51
C LEU A 12 5.84 -23.84 -2.75
N PHE A 13 5.35 -24.30 -3.91
CA PHE A 13 5.41 -23.50 -5.14
C PHE A 13 4.63 -22.18 -5.01
N ILE A 14 3.41 -22.21 -4.47
CA ILE A 14 2.60 -20.99 -4.31
C ILE A 14 3.28 -20.02 -3.34
N VAL A 15 3.84 -20.52 -2.23
CA VAL A 15 4.58 -19.67 -1.27
C VAL A 15 5.81 -19.05 -1.93
N PHE A 16 6.63 -19.86 -2.60
CA PHE A 16 7.79 -19.37 -3.34
C PHE A 16 7.39 -18.37 -4.43
N TYR A 17 6.38 -18.70 -5.23
CA TYR A 17 5.88 -17.84 -6.30
C TYR A 17 5.45 -16.48 -5.77
N THR A 18 4.66 -16.45 -4.70
CA THR A 18 4.11 -15.20 -4.16
C THR A 18 5.19 -14.25 -3.63
N TYR A 19 6.23 -14.77 -2.97
CA TYR A 19 7.23 -13.92 -2.33
C TYR A 19 8.45 -13.64 -3.21
N ILE A 20 8.81 -14.54 -4.11
CA ILE A 20 10.03 -14.45 -4.91
C ILE A 20 9.73 -14.62 -6.41
N GLY A 21 9.04 -15.70 -6.76
CA GLY A 21 8.83 -16.14 -8.14
C GLY A 21 8.09 -15.10 -8.98
N TYR A 22 7.07 -14.45 -8.42
CA TYR A 22 6.36 -13.37 -9.11
C TYR A 22 7.27 -12.22 -9.51
N GLY A 23 8.12 -11.74 -8.61
CA GLY A 23 9.05 -10.66 -8.91
C GLY A 23 10.04 -11.02 -10.04
N ILE A 24 10.55 -12.26 -10.03
CA ILE A 24 11.43 -12.77 -11.09
C ILE A 24 10.67 -12.85 -12.43
N LEU A 25 9.49 -13.48 -12.42
CA LEU A 25 8.66 -13.61 -13.63
C LEU A 25 8.29 -12.25 -14.19
N LEU A 26 7.87 -11.32 -13.32
CA LEU A 26 7.50 -9.96 -13.71
C LEU A 26 8.68 -9.22 -14.35
N TYR A 27 9.88 -9.33 -13.77
CA TYR A 27 11.10 -8.75 -14.35
C TYR A 27 11.38 -9.31 -15.77
N ILE A 28 11.27 -10.64 -15.94
CA ILE A 28 11.48 -11.29 -17.25
C ILE A 28 10.44 -10.78 -18.25
N LEU A 29 9.15 -10.74 -17.88
CA LEU A 29 8.07 -10.28 -18.76
C LEU A 29 8.25 -8.82 -19.18
N VAL A 30 8.68 -7.96 -18.24
CA VAL A 30 9.00 -6.55 -18.53
C VAL A 30 10.15 -6.46 -19.52
N LYS A 31 11.23 -7.22 -19.33
CA LYS A 31 12.37 -7.23 -20.24
C LYS A 31 12.00 -7.71 -21.64
N ILE A 32 11.19 -8.76 -21.73
CA ILE A 32 10.66 -9.25 -23.02
C ILE A 32 9.84 -8.15 -23.69
N LYS A 33 8.89 -7.52 -22.97
CA LYS A 33 8.07 -6.44 -23.52
C LYS A 33 8.92 -5.27 -24.04
N GLU A 34 9.95 -4.86 -23.27
CA GLU A 34 10.82 -3.73 -23.63
C GLU A 34 11.75 -4.02 -24.81
N CYS A 35 12.08 -5.30 -25.08
CA CYS A 35 12.78 -5.70 -26.29
C CYS A 35 11.96 -5.40 -27.57
N PHE A 36 10.62 -5.55 -27.48
CA PHE A 36 9.75 -5.32 -28.64
C PHE A 36 9.13 -3.92 -28.66
N ARG A 37 9.03 -3.26 -27.52
CA ARG A 37 8.32 -1.97 -27.38
C ARG A 37 9.01 -1.07 -26.36
N LYS A 38 9.93 -0.25 -26.83
CA LYS A 38 10.56 0.76 -25.96
C LYS A 38 9.52 1.85 -25.62
N PRO A 39 9.38 2.24 -24.32
CA PRO A 39 8.55 3.38 -23.96
C PRO A 39 9.10 4.65 -24.63
N ALA A 40 8.24 5.38 -25.31
CA ALA A 40 8.61 6.69 -25.84
C ALA A 40 8.70 7.70 -24.70
N PRO A 41 9.80 8.46 -24.57
CA PRO A 41 9.88 9.55 -23.61
C PRO A 41 8.84 10.61 -23.97
N ARG A 42 8.11 11.10 -22.96
CA ARG A 42 7.20 12.22 -23.11
C ARG A 42 7.85 13.45 -22.51
N PRO A 43 7.77 14.61 -23.16
CA PRO A 43 8.31 15.84 -22.59
C PRO A 43 7.50 16.25 -21.36
N MET A 44 8.17 16.87 -20.39
CA MET A 44 7.49 17.52 -19.26
C MET A 44 6.67 18.71 -19.80
N PRO A 45 5.40 18.85 -19.41
CA PRO A 45 4.59 20.01 -19.79
C PRO A 45 5.23 21.33 -19.31
N ALA A 46 5.20 22.36 -20.14
CA ALA A 46 5.59 23.71 -19.75
C ALA A 46 4.58 24.30 -18.77
N ASP A 47 4.94 25.36 -18.04
CA ASP A 47 4.14 25.92 -16.96
C ASP A 47 2.74 26.38 -17.40
N ASP A 48 2.64 26.95 -18.60
CA ASP A 48 1.37 27.38 -19.21
C ASP A 48 0.46 26.19 -19.54
N ALA A 49 1.04 25.03 -19.89
CA ALA A 49 0.33 23.82 -20.24
C ALA A 49 -0.03 22.93 -19.00
N LEU A 50 0.45 23.28 -17.81
CA LEU A 50 0.08 22.55 -16.59
C LEU A 50 -1.41 22.74 -16.27
N PRO A 51 -2.18 21.67 -16.01
CA PRO A 51 -3.59 21.78 -15.63
C PRO A 51 -3.74 22.31 -14.20
N PRO A 52 -4.86 22.96 -13.85
CA PRO A 52 -5.17 23.19 -12.45
C PRO A 52 -5.35 21.85 -11.71
N LEU A 53 -4.93 21.78 -10.46
CA LEU A 53 -5.10 20.61 -9.60
C LEU A 53 -5.45 20.99 -8.16
N THR A 54 -6.09 20.06 -7.46
CA THR A 54 -6.39 20.17 -6.03
C THR A 54 -5.54 19.19 -5.26
N LEU A 55 -4.75 19.71 -4.32
CA LEU A 55 -4.07 18.91 -3.30
C LEU A 55 -5.06 18.69 -2.15
N PHE A 56 -5.52 17.45 -2.00
CA PHE A 56 -6.57 17.06 -1.07
C PHE A 56 -5.96 16.39 0.16
N ILE A 57 -6.21 16.95 1.34
CA ILE A 57 -5.67 16.48 2.62
C ILE A 57 -6.84 16.17 3.56
N ALA A 58 -7.07 14.88 3.86
CA ALA A 58 -8.02 14.49 4.89
C ALA A 58 -7.34 14.51 6.26
N ALA A 59 -7.97 15.12 7.28
CA ALA A 59 -7.36 15.28 8.60
C ALA A 59 -8.33 14.92 9.75
N TYR A 60 -7.77 14.30 10.79
CA TYR A 60 -8.44 14.05 12.07
C TYR A 60 -7.43 14.16 13.20
N ASN A 61 -7.55 15.21 14.02
CA ASN A 61 -6.65 15.49 15.16
C ASN A 61 -5.17 15.54 14.74
N GLU A 62 -4.86 16.44 13.81
CA GLU A 62 -3.53 16.60 13.23
C GLU A 62 -2.87 17.94 13.60
N GLU A 63 -3.24 18.54 14.77
CA GLU A 63 -2.73 19.87 15.22
C GLU A 63 -1.21 19.98 15.17
N ASP A 64 -0.50 18.88 15.47
CA ASP A 64 0.96 18.87 15.54
C ASP A 64 1.65 19.05 14.18
N VAL A 65 0.96 18.74 13.07
CA VAL A 65 1.57 18.67 11.74
C VAL A 65 1.00 19.68 10.73
N VAL A 66 -0.08 20.41 11.09
CA VAL A 66 -0.75 21.38 10.18
C VAL A 66 0.24 22.37 9.61
N ASP A 67 1.00 23.06 10.46
CA ASP A 67 1.87 24.15 10.03
C ASP A 67 3.02 23.64 9.15
N GLU A 68 3.63 22.53 9.54
CA GLU A 68 4.68 21.86 8.76
C GLU A 68 4.17 21.40 7.39
N LYS A 69 2.95 20.80 7.36
CA LYS A 69 2.33 20.38 6.12
C LYS A 69 1.99 21.55 5.21
N MET A 70 1.48 22.65 5.74
CA MET A 70 1.17 23.85 4.97
C MET A 70 2.43 24.49 4.38
N HIS A 71 3.54 24.57 5.14
CA HIS A 71 4.82 25.02 4.60
C HIS A 71 5.26 24.11 3.44
N ASN A 72 5.22 22.78 3.62
CA ASN A 72 5.54 21.84 2.56
C ASN A 72 4.67 22.01 1.32
N CYS A 73 3.35 22.25 1.49
CA CYS A 73 2.44 22.47 0.37
C CYS A 73 2.78 23.74 -0.43
N LEU A 74 3.21 24.80 0.24
CA LEU A 74 3.55 26.09 -0.39
C LEU A 74 4.94 26.08 -1.06
N GLU A 75 5.82 25.16 -0.66
CA GLU A 75 7.15 24.95 -1.26
C GLU A 75 7.14 24.07 -2.53
N LEU A 76 5.98 23.46 -2.85
CA LEU A 76 5.86 22.61 -4.04
C LEU A 76 6.04 23.43 -5.31
N ASP A 77 6.81 22.89 -6.25
CA ASP A 77 7.05 23.49 -7.56
C ASP A 77 5.82 23.32 -8.47
N TYR A 78 4.83 24.20 -8.25
CA TYR A 78 3.62 24.26 -9.07
C TYR A 78 3.08 25.70 -9.09
N PRO A 79 2.54 26.21 -10.23
CA PRO A 79 2.02 27.55 -10.31
C PRO A 79 0.92 27.80 -9.28
N ALA A 80 1.06 28.84 -8.46
CA ALA A 80 0.16 29.12 -7.33
C ALA A 80 -1.30 29.37 -7.74
N ASP A 81 -1.51 29.93 -8.93
CA ASP A 81 -2.83 30.16 -9.53
C ASP A 81 -3.52 28.87 -10.01
N LYS A 82 -2.74 27.78 -10.17
CA LYS A 82 -3.21 26.48 -10.61
C LYS A 82 -3.28 25.43 -9.48
N LEU A 83 -2.80 25.76 -8.26
CA LEU A 83 -2.80 24.86 -7.10
C LEU A 83 -3.87 25.28 -6.09
N ARG A 84 -4.83 24.39 -5.81
CA ARG A 84 -5.79 24.54 -4.71
C ARG A 84 -5.43 23.58 -3.59
N ILE A 85 -5.32 24.05 -2.35
CA ILE A 85 -5.03 23.23 -1.16
C ILE A 85 -6.33 23.08 -0.39
N LEU A 86 -6.86 21.84 -0.38
CA LEU A 86 -8.13 21.50 0.25
C LEU A 86 -7.90 20.60 1.47
N TRP A 87 -8.25 21.10 2.65
CA TRP A 87 -8.29 20.31 3.87
C TRP A 87 -9.73 19.90 4.20
N VAL A 88 -9.91 18.61 4.46
CA VAL A 88 -11.21 18.06 4.87
C VAL A 88 -11.03 17.43 6.25
N THR A 89 -11.53 18.15 7.28
CA THR A 89 -11.44 17.70 8.66
C THR A 89 -12.71 16.95 9.07
N ASP A 90 -12.55 15.84 9.78
CA ASP A 90 -13.61 14.88 10.10
C ASP A 90 -13.72 14.67 11.62
N GLY A 91 -14.44 15.58 12.28
CA GLY A 91 -14.70 15.52 13.72
C GLY A 91 -13.45 15.79 14.58
N SER A 92 -12.49 16.57 14.09
CA SER A 92 -11.34 17.01 14.90
C SER A 92 -11.81 17.82 16.11
N ASN A 93 -11.32 17.44 17.28
CA ASN A 93 -11.64 18.06 18.57
C ASN A 93 -10.39 18.64 19.30
N ASP A 94 -9.27 18.71 18.60
CA ASP A 94 -8.05 19.41 18.95
C ASP A 94 -7.96 20.79 18.26
N HIS A 95 -6.79 21.41 18.26
CA HIS A 95 -6.56 22.70 17.61
C HIS A 95 -6.33 22.64 16.08
N THR A 96 -6.58 21.50 15.43
CA THR A 96 -6.39 21.34 13.96
C THR A 96 -7.10 22.43 13.17
N ASN A 97 -8.39 22.68 13.44
CA ASN A 97 -9.17 23.68 12.69
C ASN A 97 -8.73 25.12 13.01
N GLU A 98 -8.36 25.40 14.25
CA GLU A 98 -7.82 26.69 14.67
C GLU A 98 -6.52 26.99 13.94
N ARG A 99 -5.56 26.04 13.91
CA ARG A 99 -4.29 26.21 13.17
C ARG A 99 -4.52 26.44 11.68
N LEU A 100 -5.44 25.67 11.07
CA LEU A 100 -5.79 25.83 9.66
C LEU A 100 -6.37 27.20 9.35
N SER A 101 -7.08 27.86 10.30
CA SER A 101 -7.62 29.21 10.11
C SER A 101 -6.55 30.29 9.94
N HIS A 102 -5.32 30.06 10.38
CA HIS A 102 -4.18 30.95 10.17
C HIS A 102 -3.57 30.87 8.76
N TRP A 103 -4.02 29.92 7.93
CA TRP A 103 -3.53 29.69 6.57
C TRP A 103 -4.58 30.09 5.52
N PRO A 104 -4.57 31.33 5.01
CA PRO A 104 -5.57 31.79 4.05
C PRO A 104 -5.51 31.08 2.70
N GLN A 105 -4.40 30.33 2.42
CA GLN A 105 -4.26 29.53 1.21
C GLN A 105 -4.98 28.18 1.33
N ALA A 106 -5.40 27.76 2.54
CA ALA A 106 -6.09 26.52 2.78
C ALA A 106 -7.62 26.72 2.65
N ILE A 107 -8.24 25.92 1.80
CA ILE A 107 -9.70 25.77 1.77
C ILE A 107 -10.04 24.69 2.80
N VAL A 108 -10.81 25.03 3.84
CA VAL A 108 -11.11 24.09 4.95
C VAL A 108 -12.56 23.70 4.93
N LEU A 109 -12.84 22.40 4.80
CA LEU A 109 -14.15 21.80 4.93
C LEU A 109 -14.23 21.02 6.23
N HIS A 110 -14.86 21.59 7.24
CA HIS A 110 -15.03 20.97 8.55
C HIS A 110 -16.40 20.30 8.69
N GLN A 111 -16.40 19.13 9.33
CA GLN A 111 -17.61 18.45 9.82
C GLN A 111 -17.41 18.06 11.28
N PRO A 112 -18.33 18.46 12.20
CA PRO A 112 -18.21 18.16 13.63
C PRO A 112 -18.34 16.66 13.96
N GLN A 113 -19.18 15.93 13.19
CA GLN A 113 -19.40 14.52 13.41
C GLN A 113 -18.33 13.70 12.68
N ARG A 114 -17.68 12.83 13.42
CA ARG A 114 -16.70 11.92 12.90
C ARG A 114 -17.34 10.77 12.12
N GLN A 115 -16.98 10.63 10.84
CA GLN A 115 -17.52 9.59 9.94
C GLN A 115 -16.42 8.73 9.31
N GLY A 116 -15.14 9.08 9.48
CA GLY A 116 -13.99 8.35 8.98
C GLY A 116 -13.43 8.88 7.66
N LYS A 117 -12.18 8.46 7.34
CA LYS A 117 -11.41 8.97 6.19
C LYS A 117 -12.19 8.86 4.88
N THR A 118 -12.79 7.71 4.61
CA THR A 118 -13.52 7.48 3.36
C THR A 118 -14.72 8.43 3.22
N ALA A 119 -15.44 8.70 4.32
CA ALA A 119 -16.54 9.67 4.31
C ALA A 119 -16.03 11.10 4.07
N ALA A 120 -14.87 11.47 4.63
CA ALA A 120 -14.22 12.74 4.37
C ALA A 120 -13.82 12.89 2.90
N LEU A 121 -13.26 11.84 2.28
CA LEU A 121 -12.92 11.82 0.84
C LEU A 121 -14.17 11.99 -0.03
N ASN A 122 -15.22 11.19 0.23
CA ASN A 122 -16.48 11.28 -0.51
C ASN A 122 -17.12 12.68 -0.40
N ARG A 123 -17.12 13.28 0.79
CA ARG A 123 -17.65 14.63 1.00
C ARG A 123 -16.82 15.70 0.28
N GLY A 124 -15.51 15.64 0.44
CA GLY A 124 -14.60 16.66 -0.07
C GLY A 124 -14.53 16.70 -1.59
N ILE A 125 -14.70 15.56 -2.29
CA ILE A 125 -14.61 15.50 -3.76
C ILE A 125 -15.67 16.36 -4.46
N HIS A 126 -16.81 16.60 -3.84
CA HIS A 126 -17.87 17.46 -4.39
C HIS A 126 -17.47 18.93 -4.49
N PHE A 127 -16.47 19.36 -3.70
CA PHE A 127 -15.93 20.72 -3.72
C PHE A 127 -14.69 20.87 -4.61
N VAL A 128 -14.26 19.79 -5.26
CA VAL A 128 -13.15 19.80 -6.20
C VAL A 128 -13.65 20.12 -7.61
N GLU A 129 -13.16 21.20 -8.18
CA GLU A 129 -13.52 21.65 -9.55
C GLU A 129 -12.40 21.39 -10.56
N THR A 130 -11.18 21.11 -10.07
CA THR A 130 -10.01 20.88 -10.91
C THR A 130 -10.04 19.49 -11.56
N PRO A 131 -9.49 19.32 -12.77
CA PRO A 131 -9.50 18.03 -13.47
C PRO A 131 -8.66 16.94 -12.79
N LEU A 132 -7.66 17.32 -11.99
CA LEU A 132 -6.80 16.41 -11.26
C LEU A 132 -6.92 16.64 -9.75
N VAL A 133 -6.93 15.54 -9.01
CA VAL A 133 -6.93 15.54 -7.54
C VAL A 133 -5.74 14.73 -7.06
N VAL A 134 -4.91 15.34 -6.24
CA VAL A 134 -3.77 14.69 -5.57
C VAL A 134 -4.12 14.49 -4.10
N PHE A 135 -4.22 13.26 -3.67
CA PHE A 135 -4.46 12.89 -2.27
C PHE A 135 -3.14 12.68 -1.54
N THR A 136 -3.04 13.23 -0.34
CA THR A 136 -1.89 13.02 0.55
C THR A 136 -2.33 13.05 2.01
N ASP A 137 -1.62 12.31 2.86
CA ASP A 137 -1.87 12.34 4.30
C ASP A 137 -1.29 13.63 4.92
N ALA A 138 -1.89 14.10 6.02
CA ALA A 138 -1.48 15.33 6.71
C ALA A 138 -0.05 15.24 7.27
N ASN A 139 0.37 14.05 7.71
CA ASN A 139 1.65 13.79 8.35
C ASN A 139 2.78 13.37 7.39
N THR A 140 2.63 13.63 6.10
CA THR A 140 3.64 13.28 5.08
C THR A 140 4.25 14.52 4.46
N HIS A 141 5.55 14.45 4.13
CA HIS A 141 6.28 15.46 3.37
C HIS A 141 6.44 15.06 1.91
N LEU A 142 5.95 15.90 1.00
CA LEU A 142 6.11 15.71 -0.44
C LEU A 142 7.43 16.35 -0.90
N ASN A 143 8.11 15.72 -1.88
CA ASN A 143 9.22 16.39 -2.54
C ASN A 143 8.73 17.53 -3.43
N ARG A 144 9.59 18.51 -3.62
CA ARG A 144 9.27 19.76 -4.31
C ARG A 144 8.66 19.56 -5.69
N GLU A 145 9.16 18.62 -6.46
CA GLU A 145 8.76 18.35 -7.84
C GLU A 145 7.58 17.37 -7.94
N ALA A 146 7.03 16.88 -6.82
CA ALA A 146 6.05 15.80 -6.80
C ALA A 146 4.83 16.05 -7.69
N LEU A 147 4.28 17.26 -7.68
CA LEU A 147 3.10 17.60 -8.47
C LEU A 147 3.37 17.60 -9.97
N ARG A 148 4.53 18.11 -10.41
CA ARG A 148 4.94 18.11 -11.81
C ARG A 148 5.14 16.69 -12.32
N GLU A 149 5.80 15.85 -11.56
CA GLU A 149 6.02 14.44 -11.90
C GLU A 149 4.71 13.67 -12.01
N ILE A 150 3.74 13.92 -11.12
CA ILE A 150 2.40 13.36 -11.21
C ILE A 150 1.68 13.81 -12.47
N VAL A 151 1.68 15.11 -12.76
CA VAL A 151 1.03 15.67 -13.96
C VAL A 151 1.67 15.14 -15.23
N HIS A 152 3.00 14.99 -15.24
CA HIS A 152 3.70 14.36 -16.36
C HIS A 152 3.19 12.94 -16.65
N ALA A 153 2.92 12.13 -15.63
CA ALA A 153 2.37 10.80 -15.84
C ALA A 153 0.95 10.84 -16.45
N PHE A 154 0.15 11.86 -16.17
CA PHE A 154 -1.17 12.06 -16.78
C PHE A 154 -1.16 12.54 -18.23
N THR A 155 0.00 12.85 -18.82
CA THR A 155 0.11 13.11 -20.26
C THR A 155 -0.28 11.89 -21.10
N ASP A 156 -0.26 10.67 -20.50
CA ASP A 156 -0.90 9.50 -21.09
C ASP A 156 -2.41 9.51 -20.81
N PRO A 157 -3.27 9.61 -21.85
CA PRO A 157 -4.72 9.58 -21.66
C PRO A 157 -5.24 8.26 -21.08
N LYS A 158 -4.47 7.17 -21.18
CA LYS A 158 -4.81 5.88 -20.55
C LYS A 158 -4.61 5.89 -19.04
N VAL A 159 -3.80 6.80 -18.51
CA VAL A 159 -3.55 6.90 -17.07
C VAL A 159 -4.71 7.63 -16.41
N GLY A 160 -5.44 6.91 -15.58
CA GLY A 160 -6.54 7.45 -14.76
C GLY A 160 -6.14 7.68 -13.30
N CYS A 161 -5.08 6.98 -12.85
CA CYS A 161 -4.51 7.14 -11.51
C CYS A 161 -2.98 7.14 -11.59
N VAL A 162 -2.34 7.92 -10.71
CA VAL A 162 -0.89 7.93 -10.50
C VAL A 162 -0.60 7.58 -9.06
N ALA A 163 0.16 6.52 -8.83
CA ALA A 163 0.65 6.14 -7.52
C ALA A 163 2.04 6.73 -7.31
N GLY A 164 2.21 7.58 -6.32
CA GLY A 164 3.51 8.08 -5.88
C GLY A 164 4.28 7.04 -5.07
N GLU A 165 5.53 7.36 -4.77
CA GLU A 165 6.41 6.55 -3.94
C GLU A 165 6.24 6.90 -2.48
N LYS A 166 6.14 5.89 -1.62
CA LYS A 166 6.26 6.05 -0.18
C LYS A 166 7.70 5.86 0.24
N ARG A 167 8.25 6.80 1.01
CA ARG A 167 9.57 6.70 1.64
C ARG A 167 9.44 6.83 3.14
N ILE A 168 10.19 6.01 3.86
CA ILE A 168 10.27 6.08 5.32
C ILE A 168 11.47 6.97 5.68
N ALA A 169 11.25 7.98 6.52
CA ALA A 169 12.30 8.84 7.02
C ALA A 169 13.32 8.00 7.80
N VAL A 170 14.60 8.15 7.44
CA VAL A 170 15.72 7.54 8.20
C VAL A 170 15.93 8.39 9.43
N GLN A 171 15.37 7.99 10.57
CA GLN A 171 15.69 8.63 11.84
C GLN A 171 16.99 8.09 12.40
N SER A 172 17.75 8.96 13.07
CA SER A 172 19.02 8.61 13.74
C SER A 172 18.88 7.58 14.87
N LYS A 173 17.65 7.33 15.34
CA LYS A 173 17.28 6.21 16.21
C LYS A 173 16.68 5.12 15.36
N ASP A 174 17.52 4.23 14.81
CA ASP A 174 17.13 3.00 14.11
C ASP A 174 16.20 2.14 14.97
N ASN A 175 14.90 2.34 14.90
CA ASN A 175 13.95 1.40 15.47
C ASN A 175 13.86 0.17 14.56
N ALA A 176 13.82 -1.05 15.14
CA ALA A 176 13.68 -2.30 14.39
C ALA A 176 12.44 -2.28 13.48
N ALA A 177 11.34 -1.65 13.93
CA ALA A 177 10.11 -1.48 13.16
C ALA A 177 10.35 -0.68 11.87
N SER A 178 11.02 0.46 11.93
CA SER A 178 11.29 1.31 10.75
C SER A 178 12.26 0.66 9.76
N GLY A 179 13.25 -0.10 10.23
CA GLY A 179 14.18 -0.85 9.37
C GLY A 179 13.50 -1.94 8.55
N GLY A 180 12.60 -2.73 9.18
CA GLY A 180 11.83 -3.77 8.48
C GLY A 180 10.78 -3.18 7.54
N GLU A 181 10.13 -2.11 7.96
CA GLU A 181 9.20 -1.38 7.12
C GLU A 181 9.90 -0.82 5.87
N GLY A 182 11.09 -0.23 6.01
CA GLY A 182 11.87 0.30 4.89
C GLY A 182 12.28 -0.78 3.87
N LEU A 183 12.72 -1.97 4.32
CA LEU A 183 13.04 -3.10 3.43
C LEU A 183 11.80 -3.60 2.69
N TYR A 184 10.68 -3.75 3.39
CA TYR A 184 9.41 -4.14 2.80
C TYR A 184 8.98 -3.15 1.71
N TRP A 185 9.02 -1.84 2.00
CA TRP A 185 8.62 -0.81 1.03
C TRP A 185 9.55 -0.76 -0.18
N LYS A 186 10.85 -0.95 -0.02
CA LYS A 186 11.79 -1.02 -1.14
C LYS A 186 11.46 -2.18 -2.09
N TYR A 187 11.12 -3.35 -1.54
CA TYR A 187 10.68 -4.49 -2.34
C TYR A 187 9.33 -4.21 -3.02
N GLU A 188 8.36 -3.68 -2.28
CA GLU A 188 7.05 -3.31 -2.78
C GLU A 188 7.11 -2.27 -3.90
N SER A 189 7.93 -1.24 -3.75
CA SER A 189 8.17 -0.21 -4.77
C SER A 189 8.76 -0.79 -6.05
N THR A 190 9.70 -1.74 -5.91
CA THR A 190 10.26 -2.45 -7.07
C THR A 190 9.18 -3.23 -7.81
N LEU A 191 8.30 -3.94 -7.12
CA LEU A 191 7.18 -4.64 -7.75
C LEU A 191 6.21 -3.68 -8.42
N LYS A 192 5.82 -2.57 -7.75
CA LYS A 192 4.93 -1.56 -8.33
C LYS A 192 5.51 -0.95 -9.61
N ALA A 193 6.81 -0.66 -9.61
CA ALA A 193 7.50 -0.13 -10.80
C ALA A 193 7.49 -1.14 -11.96
N LEU A 194 7.75 -2.41 -11.68
CA LEU A 194 7.70 -3.46 -12.69
C LEU A 194 6.27 -3.71 -13.18
N ASP A 195 5.28 -3.72 -12.30
CA ASP A 195 3.86 -3.85 -12.66
C ASP A 195 3.43 -2.73 -13.61
N ALA A 196 3.72 -1.47 -13.27
CA ALA A 196 3.39 -0.33 -14.10
C ALA A 196 4.07 -0.41 -15.48
N ARG A 197 5.32 -0.89 -15.55
CA ARG A 197 6.06 -1.10 -16.81
C ARG A 197 5.48 -2.25 -17.62
N LEU A 198 4.98 -3.32 -16.97
CA LEU A 198 4.31 -4.40 -17.68
C LEU A 198 2.95 -3.95 -18.23
N TYR A 199 2.07 -3.43 -17.39
CA TYR A 199 0.77 -2.93 -17.82
C TYR A 199 0.24 -1.81 -16.90
N SER A 200 0.04 -2.07 -15.61
CA SER A 200 -0.51 -1.13 -14.64
C SER A 200 -0.01 -1.47 -13.24
N ALA A 201 0.31 -0.48 -12.42
CA ALA A 201 0.55 -0.73 -11.00
C ALA A 201 -0.70 -1.35 -10.34
N VAL A 202 -0.49 -2.20 -9.32
CA VAL A 202 -1.57 -2.88 -8.61
C VAL A 202 -1.87 -2.16 -7.31
N GLY A 203 -2.57 -1.02 -7.45
CA GLY A 203 -3.01 -0.17 -6.36
C GLY A 203 -2.06 0.99 -6.03
N ALA A 204 -2.65 2.06 -5.55
CA ALA A 204 -1.96 3.22 -5.00
C ALA A 204 -1.69 3.05 -3.49
N ALA A 205 -1.00 3.99 -2.88
CA ALA A 205 -0.78 4.11 -1.45
C ALA A 205 -1.24 5.49 -0.98
N GLY A 206 -1.91 5.55 0.17
CA GLY A 206 -2.62 6.73 0.67
C GLY A 206 -1.74 7.93 0.97
N GLU A 207 -0.43 7.72 1.13
CA GLU A 207 0.53 8.76 1.41
C GLU A 207 0.69 9.77 0.25
N LEU A 208 0.59 9.27 -1.00
CA LEU A 208 0.60 10.12 -2.20
C LEU A 208 0.03 9.35 -3.40
N PHE A 209 -1.11 9.79 -3.89
CA PHE A 209 -1.63 9.33 -5.17
C PHE A 209 -2.52 10.39 -5.79
N ALA A 210 -2.74 10.30 -7.09
CA ALA A 210 -3.58 11.24 -7.82
C ALA A 210 -4.53 10.51 -8.77
N VAL A 211 -5.67 11.16 -9.03
CA VAL A 211 -6.68 10.62 -9.95
C VAL A 211 -7.24 11.74 -10.85
N ARG A 212 -7.75 11.35 -12.01
CA ARG A 212 -8.65 12.22 -12.76
C ARG A 212 -9.93 12.38 -11.98
N ARG A 213 -10.36 13.59 -11.72
CA ARG A 213 -11.54 13.89 -10.88
C ARG A 213 -12.80 13.19 -11.41
N GLU A 214 -12.97 13.15 -12.73
CA GLU A 214 -14.09 12.51 -13.40
C GLU A 214 -14.21 10.99 -13.18
N LEU A 215 -13.09 10.34 -12.83
CA LEU A 215 -13.02 8.89 -12.56
C LEU A 215 -13.22 8.54 -11.09
N PHE A 216 -13.37 9.53 -10.23
CA PHE A 216 -13.63 9.30 -8.81
C PHE A 216 -15.05 8.78 -8.62
N GLU A 217 -15.17 7.62 -8.01
CA GLU A 217 -16.43 7.04 -7.55
C GLU A 217 -16.46 7.01 -6.02
N GLU A 218 -17.57 7.47 -5.45
CA GLU A 218 -17.78 7.40 -4.00
C GLU A 218 -17.66 5.98 -3.49
N MET A 219 -16.97 5.84 -2.37
CA MET A 219 -16.71 4.55 -1.74
C MET A 219 -17.65 4.32 -0.57
N GLN A 220 -17.87 3.05 -0.23
CA GLN A 220 -18.59 2.69 1.00
C GLN A 220 -17.80 3.20 2.20
N THR A 221 -18.48 3.84 3.17
CA THR A 221 -17.84 4.49 4.33
C THR A 221 -17.07 3.55 5.25
N ASP A 222 -17.38 2.25 5.21
CA ASP A 222 -16.65 1.19 5.93
C ASP A 222 -15.39 0.67 5.21
N THR A 223 -14.97 1.32 4.12
CA THR A 223 -13.76 0.97 3.36
C THR A 223 -12.52 1.15 4.23
N LEU A 224 -11.67 0.12 4.28
CA LEU A 224 -10.46 0.10 5.10
C LEU A 224 -9.20 0.58 4.34
N LEU A 225 -9.18 0.37 3.01
CA LEU A 225 -8.11 0.79 2.11
C LEU A 225 -8.75 1.61 0.97
N ASP A 226 -8.98 2.86 1.25
CA ASP A 226 -9.63 3.81 0.34
C ASP A 226 -8.80 4.04 -0.94
N ASP A 227 -7.50 4.25 -0.79
CA ASP A 227 -6.51 4.41 -1.84
C ASP A 227 -6.50 3.21 -2.82
N PHE A 228 -6.50 2.01 -2.27
CA PHE A 228 -6.48 0.77 -3.03
C PHE A 228 -7.80 0.53 -3.78
N ILE A 229 -8.94 0.71 -3.11
CA ILE A 229 -10.26 0.54 -3.72
C ILE A 229 -10.47 1.57 -4.83
N LEU A 230 -10.19 2.85 -4.57
CA LEU A 230 -10.36 3.92 -5.54
C LEU A 230 -9.50 3.69 -6.78
N SER A 231 -8.21 3.44 -6.60
CA SER A 231 -7.29 3.23 -7.72
C SER A 231 -7.66 2.02 -8.58
N LEU A 232 -8.13 0.92 -7.97
CA LEU A 232 -8.53 -0.27 -8.75
C LEU A 232 -9.92 -0.12 -9.40
N ARG A 233 -10.83 0.68 -8.85
CA ARG A 233 -12.08 1.04 -9.54
C ARG A 233 -11.80 1.81 -10.84
N ILE A 234 -10.79 2.67 -10.84
CA ILE A 234 -10.32 3.36 -12.06
C ILE A 234 -9.82 2.35 -13.12
N VAL A 235 -9.17 1.27 -12.70
CA VAL A 235 -8.83 0.18 -13.62
C VAL A 235 -10.08 -0.54 -14.15
N MET A 236 -11.11 -0.71 -13.32
CA MET A 236 -12.39 -1.30 -13.77
C MET A 236 -13.09 -0.42 -14.81
N GLN A 237 -12.85 0.88 -14.84
CA GLN A 237 -13.32 1.84 -15.83
C GLN A 237 -12.48 1.85 -17.12
N GLY A 238 -11.45 0.99 -17.23
CA GLY A 238 -10.63 0.83 -18.43
C GLY A 238 -9.35 1.66 -18.49
N HIS A 239 -9.01 2.35 -17.39
CA HIS A 239 -7.76 3.13 -17.27
C HIS A 239 -6.64 2.33 -16.60
N THR A 240 -5.43 2.86 -16.59
CA THR A 240 -4.27 2.28 -15.92
C THR A 240 -3.83 3.13 -14.73
N ILE A 241 -3.09 2.51 -13.81
CA ILE A 241 -2.39 3.16 -12.72
C ILE A 241 -0.93 3.27 -13.12
N ALA A 242 -0.43 4.50 -13.29
CA ALA A 242 0.99 4.76 -13.45
C ALA A 242 1.69 4.75 -12.09
N TYR A 243 2.95 4.34 -12.05
CA TYR A 243 3.78 4.47 -10.86
C TYR A 243 4.86 5.51 -11.09
N CYS A 244 4.94 6.50 -10.21
CA CYS A 244 5.86 7.61 -10.30
C CYS A 244 6.81 7.62 -9.09
N ALA A 245 8.02 7.06 -9.26
CA ALA A 245 9.02 6.99 -8.20
C ALA A 245 9.66 8.36 -7.88
N ASN A 246 9.56 9.33 -8.80
CA ASN A 246 10.09 10.68 -8.62
C ASN A 246 9.14 11.58 -7.83
N ALA A 247 7.85 11.25 -7.80
CA ALA A 247 6.88 11.88 -6.90
C ALA A 247 6.79 11.04 -5.62
N TYR A 248 7.32 11.54 -4.51
CA TYR A 248 7.35 10.77 -3.28
C TYR A 248 6.88 11.56 -2.06
N ALA A 249 6.30 10.81 -1.13
CA ALA A 249 5.94 11.26 0.20
C ALA A 249 6.85 10.59 1.23
N VAL A 250 7.46 11.40 2.09
CA VAL A 250 8.26 10.93 3.21
C VAL A 250 7.38 10.91 4.46
N GLU A 251 7.40 9.79 5.17
CA GLU A 251 6.66 9.58 6.40
C GLU A 251 7.56 9.02 7.49
N SER A 252 7.35 9.40 8.74
CA SER A 252 8.00 8.75 9.88
C SER A 252 7.53 7.31 10.01
N GLY A 253 8.44 6.39 10.32
CA GLY A 253 8.10 5.00 10.60
C GLY A 253 7.16 4.85 11.79
N SER A 254 6.57 3.65 11.97
CA SER A 254 5.76 3.36 13.15
C SER A 254 6.59 3.52 14.43
N ALA A 255 6.01 4.10 15.48
CA ALA A 255 6.71 4.39 16.75
C ALA A 255 7.27 3.12 17.39
N ASP A 256 6.55 2.01 17.31
CA ASP A 256 6.96 0.71 17.84
C ASP A 256 6.31 -0.46 17.08
N MET A 257 6.70 -1.69 17.42
CA MET A 257 6.18 -2.91 16.80
C MET A 257 4.70 -3.16 17.09
N ARG A 258 4.11 -2.59 18.15
CA ARG A 258 2.68 -2.73 18.46
C ARG A 258 1.83 -1.86 17.54
N GLU A 259 2.27 -0.63 17.29
CA GLU A 259 1.61 0.25 16.32
C GLU A 259 1.74 -0.31 14.90
N GLU A 260 2.91 -0.87 14.55
CA GLU A 260 3.10 -1.58 13.28
C GLU A 260 2.17 -2.80 13.16
N GLU A 261 1.97 -3.57 14.22
CA GLU A 261 1.02 -4.70 14.26
C GLU A 261 -0.41 -4.25 13.99
N LYS A 262 -0.91 -3.22 14.68
CA LYS A 262 -2.25 -2.68 14.47
C LYS A 262 -2.45 -2.25 13.01
N ARG A 263 -1.44 -1.55 12.46
CA ARG A 263 -1.44 -1.10 11.08
C ARG A 263 -1.48 -2.29 10.11
N LYS A 264 -0.63 -3.31 10.29
CA LYS A 264 -0.58 -4.50 9.42
C LYS A 264 -1.85 -5.33 9.48
N VAL A 265 -2.43 -5.50 10.67
CA VAL A 265 -3.73 -6.18 10.85
C VAL A 265 -4.84 -5.44 10.09
N ARG A 266 -4.90 -4.10 10.19
CA ARG A 266 -5.85 -3.27 9.45
C ARG A 266 -5.65 -3.37 7.93
N ILE A 267 -4.41 -3.29 7.46
CA ILE A 267 -4.08 -3.44 6.03
C ILE A 267 -4.49 -4.82 5.52
N ALA A 268 -4.22 -5.88 6.27
CA ALA A 268 -4.61 -7.24 5.90
C ALA A 268 -6.13 -7.42 5.83
N ALA A 269 -6.86 -6.90 6.82
CA ALA A 269 -8.33 -6.90 6.82
C ALA A 269 -8.89 -6.12 5.63
N GLY A 270 -8.32 -4.95 5.34
CA GLY A 270 -8.68 -4.13 4.19
C GLY A 270 -8.36 -4.80 2.86
N GLY A 271 -7.25 -5.53 2.78
CA GLY A 271 -6.89 -6.35 1.62
C GLY A 271 -7.93 -7.43 1.33
N LEU A 272 -8.35 -8.17 2.35
CA LEU A 272 -9.42 -9.19 2.22
C LEU A 272 -10.77 -8.56 1.83
N GLN A 273 -11.14 -7.42 2.45
CA GLN A 273 -12.34 -6.66 2.07
C GLN A 273 -12.25 -6.21 0.60
N SER A 274 -11.10 -5.74 0.17
CA SER A 274 -10.85 -5.26 -1.19
C SER A 274 -10.96 -6.39 -2.22
N ILE A 275 -10.41 -7.58 -1.95
CA ILE A 275 -10.54 -8.74 -2.83
C ILE A 275 -12.01 -9.06 -3.09
N TRP A 276 -12.84 -9.02 -2.03
CA TRP A 276 -14.27 -9.29 -2.17
C TRP A 276 -15.00 -8.22 -2.98
N ARG A 277 -14.71 -6.94 -2.73
CA ARG A 277 -15.34 -5.80 -3.42
C ARG A 277 -14.90 -5.66 -4.88
N LEU A 278 -13.65 -6.01 -5.15
CA LEU A 278 -13.03 -5.92 -6.47
C LEU A 278 -12.98 -7.27 -7.19
N ARG A 279 -13.81 -8.25 -6.79
CA ARG A 279 -13.90 -9.57 -7.41
C ARG A 279 -14.09 -9.57 -8.95
N PRO A 280 -14.71 -8.55 -9.60
CA PRO A 280 -14.76 -8.51 -11.05
C PRO A 280 -13.38 -8.51 -11.72
N LEU A 281 -12.33 -7.95 -11.05
CA LEU A 281 -10.96 -7.94 -11.55
C LEU A 281 -10.32 -9.34 -11.62
N LEU A 282 -10.93 -10.36 -11.00
CA LEU A 282 -10.48 -11.76 -11.08
C LEU A 282 -10.89 -12.43 -12.39
N ASN A 283 -11.61 -11.73 -13.28
CA ASN A 283 -11.99 -12.28 -14.59
C ASN A 283 -10.86 -12.06 -15.62
N PRO A 284 -10.11 -13.11 -16.01
CA PRO A 284 -8.99 -12.99 -16.94
C PRO A 284 -9.44 -12.63 -18.35
N PHE A 285 -10.66 -12.98 -18.75
CA PHE A 285 -11.19 -12.66 -20.08
C PHE A 285 -11.50 -11.17 -20.23
N ARG A 286 -11.84 -10.49 -19.15
CA ARG A 286 -12.13 -9.05 -19.16
C ARG A 286 -10.90 -8.19 -18.88
N TYR A 287 -10.05 -8.61 -17.95
CA TYR A 287 -8.94 -7.80 -17.45
C TYR A 287 -7.55 -8.32 -17.83
N GLY A 288 -7.44 -9.48 -18.50
CA GLY A 288 -6.21 -10.00 -19.09
C GLY A 288 -4.96 -9.87 -18.19
N THR A 289 -3.99 -9.12 -18.67
CA THR A 289 -2.71 -8.89 -17.95
C THR A 289 -2.93 -8.30 -16.56
N PHE A 290 -3.91 -7.40 -16.38
CA PHE A 290 -4.17 -6.84 -15.06
C PHE A 290 -4.69 -7.89 -14.07
N CYS A 291 -5.56 -8.79 -14.50
CA CYS A 291 -6.03 -9.90 -13.66
C CYS A 291 -4.85 -10.75 -13.17
N PHE A 292 -3.91 -11.09 -14.07
CA PHE A 292 -2.68 -11.80 -13.69
C PHE A 292 -1.86 -11.04 -12.64
N GLN A 293 -1.61 -9.74 -12.85
CA GLN A 293 -0.88 -8.90 -11.91
C GLN A 293 -1.62 -8.81 -10.56
N TYR A 294 -2.93 -8.59 -10.57
CA TYR A 294 -3.75 -8.46 -9.36
C TYR A 294 -3.74 -9.75 -8.54
N ILE A 295 -3.94 -10.91 -9.16
CA ILE A 295 -3.90 -12.20 -8.47
C ILE A 295 -2.51 -12.42 -7.87
N SER A 296 -1.45 -12.27 -8.66
CA SER A 296 -0.08 -12.60 -8.25
C SER A 296 0.48 -11.65 -7.20
N HIS A 297 0.21 -10.34 -7.35
CA HIS A 297 0.78 -9.33 -6.45
C HIS A 297 -0.03 -9.15 -5.17
N ARG A 298 -1.39 -9.23 -5.23
CA ARG A 298 -2.25 -8.87 -4.09
C ARG A 298 -3.08 -10.02 -3.57
N VAL A 299 -3.84 -10.71 -4.44
CA VAL A 299 -4.81 -11.71 -3.98
C VAL A 299 -4.12 -12.85 -3.26
N LEU A 300 -3.08 -13.47 -3.84
CA LEU A 300 -2.33 -14.55 -3.20
C LEU A 300 -1.70 -14.09 -1.88
N ARG A 301 -1.12 -12.90 -1.87
CA ARG A 301 -0.42 -12.33 -0.71
C ARG A 301 -1.37 -11.97 0.44
N TRP A 302 -2.64 -11.66 0.19
CA TRP A 302 -3.60 -11.32 1.22
C TRP A 302 -4.56 -12.46 1.58
N SER A 303 -4.46 -13.61 0.91
CA SER A 303 -5.39 -14.72 1.13
C SER A 303 -4.69 -16.06 1.39
N LEU A 304 -4.45 -16.84 0.35
CA LEU A 304 -4.08 -18.25 0.42
C LEU A 304 -2.67 -18.50 0.95
N THR A 305 -1.70 -17.65 0.59
CA THR A 305 -0.27 -17.93 0.81
C THR A 305 0.09 -18.11 2.28
N HIS A 306 -0.53 -17.35 3.19
CA HIS A 306 -0.25 -17.45 4.64
C HIS A 306 -0.73 -18.78 5.22
N ILE A 307 -1.91 -19.25 4.77
CA ILE A 307 -2.45 -20.56 5.18
C ILE A 307 -1.51 -21.66 4.72
N LEU A 308 -1.11 -21.62 3.45
CA LEU A 308 -0.20 -22.62 2.88
C LEU A 308 1.18 -22.59 3.55
N LEU A 309 1.72 -21.42 3.87
CA LEU A 309 3.00 -21.28 4.57
C LEU A 309 3.01 -22.05 5.90
N PHE A 310 1.97 -21.87 6.73
CA PHE A 310 1.89 -22.55 8.01
C PHE A 310 1.46 -24.01 7.86
N LEU A 311 0.73 -24.38 6.81
CA LEU A 311 0.36 -25.76 6.50
C LEU A 311 1.55 -26.61 6.04
N LEU A 312 2.57 -26.00 5.45
CA LEU A 312 3.76 -26.70 4.97
C LEU A 312 4.46 -27.52 6.06
N LEU A 313 4.56 -27.03 7.30
CA LEU A 313 5.25 -27.73 8.37
C LEU A 313 4.54 -29.04 8.79
N PRO A 314 3.24 -29.06 9.12
CA PRO A 314 2.53 -30.29 9.44
C PRO A 314 2.46 -31.24 8.25
N LEU A 315 2.28 -30.77 7.02
CA LEU A 315 2.32 -31.63 5.82
C LEU A 315 3.68 -32.31 5.66
N ASN A 316 4.75 -31.53 5.81
CA ASN A 316 6.12 -32.06 5.71
C ASN A 316 6.41 -33.10 6.81
N THR A 317 5.94 -32.84 8.05
CA THR A 317 6.06 -33.81 9.14
C THR A 317 5.39 -35.14 8.80
N ILE A 318 4.16 -35.10 8.26
CA ILE A 318 3.46 -36.33 7.83
C ILE A 318 4.23 -37.05 6.73
N LEU A 319 4.79 -36.31 5.75
CA LEU A 319 5.51 -36.89 4.62
C LEU A 319 6.82 -37.61 5.04
N ILE A 320 7.52 -37.14 6.07
CA ILE A 320 8.70 -37.83 6.61
C ILE A 320 8.38 -39.29 7.01
N PHE A 321 7.20 -39.52 7.59
CA PHE A 321 6.79 -40.83 8.07
C PHE A 321 6.03 -41.67 7.04
N THR A 322 5.63 -41.12 5.92
CA THR A 322 4.73 -41.80 4.98
C THR A 322 5.28 -41.96 3.58
N THR A 323 6.38 -41.31 3.22
CA THR A 323 6.97 -41.37 1.88
C THR A 323 8.13 -42.39 1.77
N SER A 324 8.43 -42.80 0.55
CA SER A 324 9.60 -43.59 0.23
C SER A 324 10.93 -42.81 0.20
N THR A 325 10.87 -41.48 0.22
CA THR A 325 12.03 -40.57 0.19
C THR A 325 12.09 -39.66 1.45
N PRO A 326 12.14 -40.24 2.67
CA PRO A 326 12.02 -39.46 3.91
C PRO A 326 13.15 -38.44 4.10
N LEU A 327 14.35 -38.72 3.59
CA LEU A 327 15.53 -37.86 3.75
C LEU A 327 15.30 -36.47 3.13
N LEU A 328 14.68 -36.39 1.93
CA LEU A 328 14.35 -35.11 1.28
C LEU A 328 13.44 -34.24 2.15
N TYR A 329 12.35 -34.84 2.62
CA TYR A 329 11.40 -34.15 3.47
C TYR A 329 11.95 -33.79 4.85
N ALA A 330 12.84 -34.64 5.41
CA ALA A 330 13.53 -34.34 6.66
C ALA A 330 14.49 -33.14 6.51
N ILE A 331 15.22 -33.03 5.41
CA ILE A 331 16.07 -31.85 5.14
C ILE A 331 15.21 -30.58 5.02
N ILE A 332 14.13 -30.63 4.24
CA ILE A 332 13.23 -29.48 4.10
C ILE A 332 12.61 -29.12 5.45
N TRP A 333 12.20 -30.11 6.25
CA TRP A 333 11.66 -29.88 7.59
C TRP A 333 12.67 -29.20 8.51
N LEU A 334 13.93 -29.65 8.49
CA LEU A 334 14.99 -29.04 9.28
C LEU A 334 15.22 -27.58 8.90
N LEU A 335 15.23 -27.25 7.60
CA LEU A 335 15.34 -25.87 7.12
C LEU A 335 14.14 -25.02 7.56
N GLN A 336 12.91 -25.56 7.49
CA GLN A 336 11.72 -24.88 7.97
C GLN A 336 11.78 -24.65 9.50
N ALA A 337 12.13 -25.67 10.27
CA ALA A 337 12.25 -25.58 11.71
C ALA A 337 13.29 -24.53 12.11
N LEU A 338 14.46 -24.54 11.45
CA LEU A 338 15.51 -23.54 11.66
C LEU A 338 15.00 -22.13 11.36
N PHE A 339 14.27 -21.94 10.25
CA PHE A 339 13.68 -20.65 9.90
C PHE A 339 12.68 -20.15 10.95
N TYR A 340 11.79 -21.02 11.45
CA TYR A 340 10.85 -20.65 12.52
C TYR A 340 11.56 -20.37 13.85
N LEU A 341 12.60 -21.13 14.20
CA LEU A 341 13.42 -20.88 15.38
C LEU A 341 14.15 -19.53 15.28
N MET A 342 14.74 -19.20 14.12
CA MET A 342 15.36 -17.90 13.88
C MET A 342 14.35 -16.75 14.02
N GLY A 343 13.14 -16.92 13.48
CA GLY A 343 12.07 -15.93 13.61
C GLY A 343 11.61 -15.73 15.05
N SER A 344 11.45 -16.83 15.80
CA SER A 344 11.09 -16.80 17.23
C SER A 344 12.18 -16.14 18.08
N TRP A 345 13.44 -16.46 17.78
CA TRP A 345 14.58 -15.82 18.44
C TRP A 345 14.67 -14.33 18.13
N GLY A 346 14.44 -13.96 16.86
CA GLY A 346 14.37 -12.56 16.43
C GLY A 346 13.24 -11.79 17.13
N TYR A 347 12.08 -12.42 17.33
CA TYR A 347 11.00 -11.87 18.15
C TYR A 347 11.44 -11.62 19.60
N TYR A 348 12.06 -12.61 20.24
CA TYR A 348 12.57 -12.49 21.60
C TYR A 348 13.58 -11.34 21.75
N LEU A 349 14.53 -11.24 20.82
CA LEU A 349 15.48 -10.11 20.81
C LEU A 349 14.82 -8.77 20.59
N SER A 350 13.82 -8.70 19.71
CA SER A 350 13.02 -7.47 19.49
C SER A 350 12.30 -7.01 20.75
N MET A 351 11.74 -7.95 21.54
CA MET A 351 11.12 -7.65 22.83
C MET A 351 12.13 -7.13 23.88
N LYS A 352 13.40 -7.49 23.75
CA LYS A 352 14.50 -7.01 24.59
C LYS A 352 15.18 -5.74 24.04
N HIS A 353 14.64 -5.16 22.95
CA HIS A 353 15.23 -4.02 22.23
C HIS A 353 16.67 -4.29 21.71
N ILE A 354 17.04 -5.56 21.52
CA ILE A 354 18.34 -5.96 20.97
C ILE A 354 18.25 -6.04 19.45
N LYS A 355 19.10 -5.26 18.77
CA LYS A 355 19.15 -5.20 17.31
C LYS A 355 19.98 -6.34 16.74
N ASN A 356 19.39 -7.19 15.89
CA ASN A 356 20.10 -8.20 15.10
C ASN A 356 19.49 -8.25 13.69
N LYS A 357 20.21 -7.73 12.70
CA LYS A 357 19.72 -7.60 11.31
C LYS A 357 19.43 -8.97 10.67
N ILE A 358 20.18 -10.01 10.98
CA ILE A 358 20.02 -11.35 10.38
C ILE A 358 18.74 -12.01 10.91
N LEU A 359 18.53 -12.00 12.22
CA LEU A 359 17.35 -12.61 12.85
C LEU A 359 16.10 -11.77 12.68
N PHE A 360 16.25 -10.47 12.39
CA PHE A 360 15.14 -9.58 12.15
C PHE A 360 14.37 -9.93 10.86
N ILE A 361 15.06 -10.40 9.81
CA ILE A 361 14.41 -10.74 8.53
C ILE A 361 13.40 -11.89 8.69
N PRO A 362 13.75 -13.09 9.21
CA PRO A 362 12.79 -14.15 9.42
C PRO A 362 11.71 -13.77 10.44
N TYR A 363 12.05 -13.02 11.49
CA TYR A 363 11.07 -12.49 12.43
C TYR A 363 10.03 -11.60 11.75
N TYR A 364 10.45 -10.59 11.01
CA TYR A 364 9.54 -9.65 10.35
C TYR A 364 8.70 -10.34 9.27
N PHE A 365 9.27 -11.30 8.56
CA PHE A 365 8.54 -12.13 7.60
C PHE A 365 7.41 -12.92 8.29
N LEU A 366 7.69 -13.62 9.40
CA LEU A 366 6.66 -14.34 10.16
C LEU A 366 5.63 -13.39 10.77
N PHE A 367 6.08 -12.27 11.32
CA PHE A 367 5.22 -11.22 11.85
C PHE A 367 4.20 -10.74 10.82
N MET A 368 4.64 -10.44 9.58
CA MET A 368 3.76 -10.04 8.50
C MET A 368 2.72 -11.11 8.18
N ASN A 369 3.13 -12.38 8.10
CA ASN A 369 2.26 -13.50 7.77
C ASN A 369 1.21 -13.78 8.87
N VAL A 370 1.61 -13.74 10.12
CA VAL A 370 0.69 -13.89 11.28
C VAL A 370 -0.35 -12.76 11.30
N ASN A 371 0.06 -11.53 10.99
CA ASN A 371 -0.85 -10.39 10.99
C ASN A 371 -1.89 -10.45 9.87
N VAL A 372 -1.66 -11.16 8.78
CA VAL A 372 -2.72 -11.41 7.78
C VAL A 372 -3.80 -12.33 8.36
N ILE A 373 -3.42 -13.38 9.09
CA ILE A 373 -4.39 -14.27 9.76
C ILE A 373 -5.18 -13.48 10.83
N ARG A 374 -4.51 -12.62 11.60
CA ARG A 374 -5.17 -11.72 12.55
C ARG A 374 -6.12 -10.73 11.86
N GLY A 375 -5.75 -10.26 10.67
CA GLY A 375 -6.59 -9.39 9.82
C GLY A 375 -7.91 -10.06 9.44
N PHE A 376 -7.90 -11.35 9.14
CA PHE A 376 -9.12 -12.11 8.90
C PHE A 376 -10.06 -12.08 10.11
N ASN A 377 -9.54 -12.35 11.31
CA ASN A 377 -10.30 -12.30 12.55
C ASN A 377 -10.82 -10.88 12.86
N TYR A 378 -10.00 -9.86 12.60
CA TYR A 378 -10.39 -8.45 12.74
C TYR A 378 -11.57 -8.11 11.82
N LEU A 379 -11.50 -8.50 10.54
CA LEU A 379 -12.57 -8.25 9.57
C LEU A 379 -13.87 -8.96 9.97
N HIS A 380 -13.77 -10.21 10.47
CA HIS A 380 -14.94 -10.97 10.92
C HIS A 380 -15.63 -10.31 12.11
N LYS A 381 -14.87 -9.88 13.11
CA LYS A 381 -15.41 -9.19 14.30
C LYS A 381 -16.04 -7.84 13.97
N ARG A 382 -15.58 -7.16 12.93
CA ARG A 382 -16.07 -5.84 12.52
C ARG A 382 -17.38 -5.87 11.75
N LYS A 383 -17.84 -7.01 11.23
CA LYS A 383 -19.10 -7.12 10.46
C LYS A 383 -20.34 -6.59 11.18
N GLY A 384 -20.27 -6.23 12.47
CA GLY A 384 -21.35 -5.63 13.26
C GLY A 384 -21.21 -4.12 13.54
N ASN A 385 -20.05 -3.49 13.28
CA ASN A 385 -19.79 -2.08 13.60
C ASN A 385 -19.46 -1.27 12.34
N ALA A 386 -20.43 -0.50 11.85
CA ALA A 386 -20.32 0.31 10.63
C ALA A 386 -19.38 1.54 10.76
N SER A 387 -19.04 1.98 11.97
CA SER A 387 -18.13 3.09 12.17
C SER A 387 -16.69 2.66 11.93
N GLY A 388 -16.21 2.85 10.70
CA GLY A 388 -14.82 2.77 10.35
C GLY A 388 -14.01 3.83 11.06
N ALA A 389 -13.76 3.66 12.38
CA ALA A 389 -12.96 4.61 13.12
C ALA A 389 -11.55 4.69 12.50
N TRP A 390 -11.28 5.82 11.84
CA TRP A 390 -9.95 6.22 11.46
C TRP A 390 -9.15 6.46 12.74
N GLU A 391 -8.22 5.58 13.07
CA GLU A 391 -7.36 5.74 14.24
C GLU A 391 -6.09 6.50 13.83
N LYS A 392 -5.75 7.56 14.59
CA LYS A 392 -4.48 8.25 14.45
C LYS A 392 -3.36 7.27 14.81
N ALA A 393 -2.51 6.92 13.84
CA ALA A 393 -1.35 6.07 14.09
C ALA A 393 -0.28 6.87 14.86
N ARG A 394 0.27 6.30 15.93
CA ARG A 394 1.44 6.89 16.60
C ARG A 394 2.68 6.68 15.73
N ARG A 395 3.36 7.79 15.42
CA ARG A 395 4.59 7.83 14.64
C ARG A 395 5.80 8.10 15.54
N ALA A 396 6.98 7.65 15.09
CA ALA A 396 8.24 7.87 15.82
C ALA A 396 8.76 9.30 15.65
#